data_f1306dcc40890543e3068731448beeff
#
_entry.id   f1306dcc40890543e3068731448beeff
#
_cell.length_a   1.000
_cell.length_b   1.000
_cell.length_c   1.000
_cell.angle_alpha   90.00
_cell.angle_beta   90.00
_cell.angle_gamma   90.00
#
_symmetry.space_group_name_H-M   'P 1'
#
loop_
_entity.id
_entity.type
_entity.pdbx_description
1 polymer ?
#
loop_
_entity_poly.entity_id
_entity_poly.type
_entity_poly.pdbx_seq_one_letter_code
_entity_poly.pdbx_strand_id
1 'polypeptide(L)'
;MVEGFYGAPWSQEARIRQLDFYGRNKMNVYIYGPKDDPYHRTPNWRKPYPAREGEELKVLVNRAKENNVIFYWAIHPGQDIRWNEEDRSLLLQKFESMYQLGVRGFAVFFDDISGEGTKADKQAELLNYIDDHFVKVKRDVAPLILCPTEYNKSWTDVEGGYLTTLGDKLNEGIKVMWTGDMVVATIDKSTLDFVNPLLKRKAYIWWNFPVSDYVQDHLLLGPVYGNGLDVKDDMSAFVSNPMEHAEASKISLYSVADYTWNMENYDSETSWKHAVRDLMPLHAEYLEIFAAHNSDPGQNGHRFRREESVAIQPALSALLKAYQEKNEIDEDAYRQVAE
;
A
#
# COMPACT_ATOMS: atom_id res chain seq x y z
N MET A 1 -1.50 -6.54 0.59
CA MET A 1 -0.79 -5.54 1.40
C MET A 1 0.50 -5.13 0.71
N VAL A 2 0.83 -3.85 0.63
CA VAL A 2 2.11 -3.32 0.12
C VAL A 2 2.75 -2.43 1.17
N GLU A 3 3.99 -2.76 1.63
CA GLU A 3 4.78 -1.91 2.51
C GLU A 3 5.50 -0.88 1.64
N GLY A 4 4.84 0.25 1.37
CA GLY A 4 5.30 1.28 0.44
C GLY A 4 5.21 2.71 0.98
N PHE A 5 4.92 2.89 2.26
CA PHE A 5 4.82 4.18 2.94
C PHE A 5 6.20 4.85 3.11
N TYR A 6 6.19 6.16 3.22
CA TYR A 6 7.31 6.96 3.73
C TYR A 6 7.21 7.11 5.24
N GLY A 7 8.34 7.08 5.96
CA GLY A 7 8.39 7.18 7.41
C GLY A 7 9.35 6.15 8.03
N ALA A 8 9.17 5.85 9.33
CA ALA A 8 9.99 4.86 10.01
C ALA A 8 9.63 3.44 9.53
N PRO A 9 10.62 2.64 9.07
CA PRO A 9 10.35 1.29 8.59
C PRO A 9 9.85 0.39 9.72
N TRP A 10 9.02 -0.58 9.37
CA TRP A 10 8.62 -1.58 10.35
C TRP A 10 9.79 -2.43 10.83
N SER A 11 9.81 -2.74 12.13
CA SER A 11 10.76 -3.71 12.66
C SER A 11 10.49 -5.12 12.13
N GLN A 12 11.46 -6.00 12.24
CA GLN A 12 11.33 -7.41 11.89
C GLN A 12 10.15 -8.07 12.63
N GLU A 13 10.02 -7.80 13.93
CA GLU A 13 8.95 -8.34 14.76
C GLU A 13 7.59 -7.78 14.36
N ALA A 14 7.50 -6.51 13.98
CA ALA A 14 6.28 -5.91 13.48
C ALA A 14 5.83 -6.58 12.17
N ARG A 15 6.73 -6.81 11.22
CA ARG A 15 6.44 -7.54 9.97
C ARG A 15 5.96 -8.97 10.23
N ILE A 16 6.59 -9.69 11.17
CA ILE A 16 6.14 -11.03 11.56
C ILE A 16 4.70 -11.00 12.10
N ARG A 17 4.40 -10.07 13.02
CA ARG A 17 3.03 -9.92 13.56
C ARG A 17 2.01 -9.50 12.49
N GLN A 18 2.43 -8.73 11.50
CA GLN A 18 1.58 -8.40 10.35
C GLN A 18 1.29 -9.63 9.49
N LEU A 19 2.30 -10.45 9.18
CA LEU A 19 2.10 -11.68 8.41
C LEU A 19 1.16 -12.66 9.12
N ASP A 20 1.22 -12.76 10.45
CA ASP A 20 0.29 -13.55 11.26
C ASP A 20 -1.14 -13.00 11.19
N PHE A 21 -1.26 -11.69 11.25
CA PHE A 21 -2.55 -11.01 11.09
C PHE A 21 -3.12 -11.23 9.68
N TYR A 22 -2.29 -11.15 8.63
CA TYR A 22 -2.74 -11.41 7.25
C TYR A 22 -3.26 -12.82 7.07
N GLY A 23 -2.54 -13.83 7.59
CA GLY A 23 -2.98 -15.22 7.52
C GLY A 23 -4.34 -15.45 8.20
N ARG A 24 -4.54 -14.90 9.41
CA ARG A 24 -5.81 -14.99 10.14
C ARG A 24 -6.97 -14.34 9.39
N ASN A 25 -6.72 -13.20 8.75
CA ASN A 25 -7.72 -12.43 8.02
C ASN A 25 -7.78 -12.74 6.52
N LYS A 26 -7.13 -13.84 6.09
CA LYS A 26 -7.16 -14.33 4.70
C LYS A 26 -6.66 -13.34 3.66
N MET A 27 -5.80 -12.41 4.04
CA MET A 27 -5.03 -11.60 3.10
C MET A 27 -3.91 -12.47 2.54
N ASN A 28 -3.83 -12.58 1.22
CA ASN A 28 -2.99 -13.59 0.56
C ASN A 28 -1.73 -13.05 -0.12
N VAL A 29 -1.49 -11.74 -0.07
CA VAL A 29 -0.31 -11.10 -0.68
C VAL A 29 0.28 -10.07 0.28
N TYR A 30 1.61 -10.11 0.43
CA TYR A 30 2.42 -9.07 1.04
C TYR A 30 3.54 -8.66 0.09
N ILE A 31 3.61 -7.38 -0.26
CA ILE A 31 4.64 -6.81 -1.13
C ILE A 31 5.61 -6.03 -0.26
N TYR A 32 6.85 -6.50 -0.20
CA TYR A 32 7.97 -5.85 0.48
C TYR A 32 8.59 -4.80 -0.44
N GLY A 33 8.41 -3.54 -0.14
CA GLY A 33 8.94 -2.41 -0.91
C GLY A 33 9.19 -1.17 -0.04
N PRO A 34 9.82 -1.31 1.17
CA PRO A 34 10.00 -0.19 2.09
C PRO A 34 10.93 0.88 1.49
N LYS A 35 10.50 2.14 1.59
CA LYS A 35 11.15 3.29 0.91
C LYS A 35 12.57 3.57 1.40
N ASP A 36 12.97 3.08 2.56
CA ASP A 36 14.29 3.28 3.17
C ASP A 36 15.23 2.06 3.05
N ASP A 37 14.80 0.95 2.41
CA ASP A 37 15.69 -0.16 2.10
C ASP A 37 16.59 0.19 0.90
N PRO A 38 17.91 0.43 1.12
CA PRO A 38 18.80 0.83 0.06
C PRO A 38 19.14 -0.29 -0.93
N TYR A 39 18.80 -1.54 -0.62
CA TYR A 39 19.05 -2.70 -1.48
C TYR A 39 17.85 -3.06 -2.36
N HIS A 40 16.69 -2.54 -2.05
CA HIS A 40 15.51 -2.57 -2.91
C HIS A 40 15.53 -1.43 -3.92
N ARG A 41 16.16 -0.28 -3.60
CA ARG A 41 16.22 0.92 -4.43
C ARG A 41 17.63 1.53 -4.49
N THR A 42 17.75 2.72 -5.09
CA THR A 42 18.98 3.53 -5.06
C THR A 42 19.42 3.81 -3.61
N PRO A 43 20.75 3.71 -3.30
CA PRO A 43 21.85 3.57 -4.27
C PRO A 43 22.29 2.12 -4.52
N ASN A 44 21.76 1.11 -3.84
CA ASN A 44 22.37 -0.22 -3.80
C ASN A 44 21.52 -1.32 -4.44
N TRP A 45 20.49 -1.01 -5.22
CA TRP A 45 19.62 -2.03 -5.84
C TRP A 45 20.42 -3.03 -6.72
N ARG A 46 21.56 -2.59 -7.27
CA ARG A 46 22.49 -3.43 -8.07
C ARG A 46 23.30 -4.40 -7.20
N LYS A 47 23.40 -4.18 -5.90
CA LYS A 47 24.21 -5.01 -4.99
C LYS A 47 23.37 -6.12 -4.35
N PRO A 48 23.97 -7.28 -4.06
CA PRO A 48 23.30 -8.27 -3.24
C PRO A 48 22.99 -7.70 -1.84
N TYR A 49 21.98 -8.26 -1.17
CA TYR A 49 21.79 -7.99 0.25
C TYR A 49 22.99 -8.51 1.06
N PRO A 50 23.44 -7.80 2.10
CA PRO A 50 24.35 -8.37 3.07
C PRO A 50 23.75 -9.62 3.72
N ALA A 51 24.59 -10.50 4.23
CA ALA A 51 24.17 -11.82 4.72
C ALA A 51 23.11 -11.75 5.83
N ARG A 52 23.24 -10.78 6.73
CA ARG A 52 22.30 -10.58 7.84
C ARG A 52 20.90 -10.19 7.34
N GLU A 53 20.82 -9.17 6.51
CA GLU A 53 19.57 -8.67 5.95
C GLU A 53 18.92 -9.74 5.04
N GLY A 54 19.73 -10.53 4.35
CA GLY A 54 19.25 -11.67 3.58
C GLY A 54 18.59 -12.74 4.45
N GLU A 55 19.19 -13.08 5.60
CA GLU A 55 18.57 -14.01 6.56
C GLU A 55 17.31 -13.42 7.22
N GLU A 56 17.28 -12.12 7.52
CA GLU A 56 16.08 -11.44 8.00
C GLU A 56 14.94 -11.53 6.98
N LEU A 57 15.20 -11.29 5.70
CA LEU A 57 14.21 -11.47 4.62
C LEU A 57 13.73 -12.92 4.52
N LYS A 58 14.63 -13.88 4.63
CA LYS A 58 14.28 -15.32 4.58
C LYS A 58 13.34 -15.73 5.73
N VAL A 59 13.52 -15.16 6.92
CA VAL A 59 12.58 -15.36 8.04
C VAL A 59 11.19 -14.86 7.67
N LEU A 60 11.07 -13.67 7.07
CA LEU A 60 9.78 -13.13 6.63
C LEU A 60 9.14 -13.98 5.53
N VAL A 61 9.92 -14.43 4.55
CA VAL A 61 9.43 -15.31 3.47
C VAL A 61 8.86 -16.61 4.05
N ASN A 62 9.55 -17.22 5.01
CA ASN A 62 9.08 -18.44 5.67
C ASN A 62 7.81 -18.17 6.47
N ARG A 63 7.75 -17.05 7.21
CA ARG A 63 6.55 -16.68 7.98
C ARG A 63 5.36 -16.40 7.08
N ALA A 64 5.56 -15.74 5.93
CA ALA A 64 4.52 -15.56 4.93
C ALA A 64 3.98 -16.90 4.42
N LYS A 65 4.87 -17.83 4.09
CA LYS A 65 4.51 -19.18 3.64
C LYS A 65 3.70 -19.94 4.69
N GLU A 66 4.09 -19.90 5.97
CA GLU A 66 3.34 -20.51 7.09
C GLU A 66 1.90 -19.97 7.21
N ASN A 67 1.71 -18.71 6.83
CA ASN A 67 0.42 -18.02 6.86
C ASN A 67 -0.34 -18.07 5.52
N ASN A 68 0.11 -18.83 4.53
CA ASN A 68 -0.46 -18.87 3.18
C ASN A 68 -0.48 -17.49 2.48
N VAL A 69 0.51 -16.65 2.77
CA VAL A 69 0.72 -15.35 2.15
C VAL A 69 1.83 -15.45 1.12
N ILE A 70 1.58 -15.01 -0.09
CA ILE A 70 2.62 -14.89 -1.13
C ILE A 70 3.47 -13.66 -0.80
N PHE A 71 4.75 -13.90 -0.51
CA PHE A 71 5.71 -12.83 -0.31
C PHE A 71 6.22 -12.35 -1.66
N TYR A 72 5.87 -11.11 -2.01
CA TYR A 72 6.46 -10.39 -3.13
C TYR A 72 7.62 -9.53 -2.64
N TRP A 73 8.73 -9.59 -3.35
CA TRP A 73 9.83 -8.66 -3.18
C TRP A 73 9.85 -7.68 -4.34
N ALA A 74 9.84 -6.37 -4.04
CA ALA A 74 9.87 -5.33 -5.04
C ALA A 74 11.30 -4.80 -5.24
N ILE A 75 11.62 -4.33 -6.46
CA ILE A 75 12.80 -3.53 -6.77
C ILE A 75 12.40 -2.20 -7.39
N HIS A 76 13.10 -1.12 -7.05
CA HIS A 76 12.83 0.24 -7.53
C HIS A 76 14.09 0.82 -8.20
N PRO A 77 14.39 0.44 -9.45
CA PRO A 77 15.63 0.84 -10.13
C PRO A 77 15.53 2.20 -10.84
N GLY A 78 14.33 2.78 -10.93
CA GLY A 78 13.99 3.84 -11.88
C GLY A 78 14.76 5.15 -11.74
N GLN A 79 15.31 5.46 -10.56
CA GLN A 79 16.01 6.73 -10.34
C GLN A 79 17.36 6.82 -11.06
N ASP A 80 18.02 5.67 -11.30
CA ASP A 80 19.39 5.64 -11.84
C ASP A 80 19.65 4.51 -12.84
N ILE A 81 18.60 3.88 -13.37
CA ILE A 81 18.69 2.83 -14.36
C ILE A 81 19.28 3.37 -15.68
N ARG A 82 20.23 2.65 -16.26
CA ARG A 82 20.97 3.05 -17.46
C ARG A 82 20.45 2.42 -18.74
N TRP A 83 19.48 1.51 -18.66
CA TRP A 83 18.88 0.78 -19.80
C TRP A 83 19.89 -0.01 -20.65
N ASN A 84 20.98 -0.49 -20.03
CA ASN A 84 22.01 -1.27 -20.68
C ASN A 84 22.02 -2.73 -20.22
N GLU A 85 22.82 -3.55 -20.88
CA GLU A 85 22.92 -4.99 -20.59
C GLU A 85 23.47 -5.28 -19.19
N GLU A 86 24.36 -4.41 -18.69
CA GLU A 86 24.91 -4.54 -17.33
C GLU A 86 23.82 -4.44 -16.27
N ASP A 87 22.98 -3.38 -16.31
CA ASP A 87 21.88 -3.18 -15.36
C ASP A 87 20.83 -4.28 -15.48
N ARG A 88 20.51 -4.73 -16.70
CA ARG A 88 19.61 -5.85 -16.96
C ARG A 88 20.11 -7.15 -16.31
N SER A 89 21.40 -7.45 -16.49
CA SER A 89 22.04 -8.63 -15.90
C SER A 89 22.06 -8.58 -14.37
N LEU A 90 22.44 -7.44 -13.80
CA LEU A 90 22.47 -7.24 -12.34
C LEU A 90 21.07 -7.38 -11.72
N LEU A 91 20.02 -6.90 -12.41
CA LEU A 91 18.65 -7.05 -11.96
C LEU A 91 18.22 -8.52 -11.94
N LEU A 92 18.51 -9.30 -12.98
CA LEU A 92 18.23 -10.72 -12.98
C LEU A 92 19.02 -11.49 -11.92
N GLN A 93 20.28 -11.15 -11.68
CA GLN A 93 21.08 -11.73 -10.60
C GLN A 93 20.47 -11.44 -9.24
N LYS A 94 19.95 -10.22 -9.04
CA LYS A 94 19.25 -9.83 -7.82
C LYS A 94 17.97 -10.65 -7.64
N PHE A 95 17.16 -10.80 -8.69
CA PHE A 95 15.96 -11.64 -8.66
C PHE A 95 16.29 -13.09 -8.35
N GLU A 96 17.34 -13.65 -8.96
CA GLU A 96 17.79 -15.00 -8.66
C GLU A 96 18.22 -15.16 -7.19
N SER A 97 18.95 -14.18 -6.64
CA SER A 97 19.34 -14.22 -5.23
C SER A 97 18.11 -14.20 -4.29
N MET A 98 17.08 -13.40 -4.59
CA MET A 98 15.84 -13.38 -3.82
C MET A 98 15.06 -14.70 -3.97
N TYR A 99 15.03 -15.27 -5.16
CA TYR A 99 14.42 -16.58 -5.40
C TYR A 99 15.07 -17.68 -4.56
N GLN A 100 16.41 -17.67 -4.42
CA GLN A 100 17.15 -18.61 -3.58
C GLN A 100 16.83 -18.43 -2.08
N LEU A 101 16.47 -17.22 -1.64
CA LEU A 101 15.96 -16.97 -0.28
C LEU A 101 14.52 -17.49 -0.06
N GLY A 102 13.83 -17.93 -1.13
CA GLY A 102 12.48 -18.47 -1.07
C GLY A 102 11.38 -17.53 -1.58
N VAL A 103 11.72 -16.33 -2.04
CA VAL A 103 10.76 -15.39 -2.65
C VAL A 103 10.13 -16.03 -3.88
N ARG A 104 8.79 -15.89 -4.02
CA ARG A 104 8.01 -16.43 -5.14
C ARG A 104 7.12 -15.40 -5.84
N GLY A 105 7.17 -14.15 -5.41
CA GLY A 105 6.55 -13.01 -6.06
C GLY A 105 7.57 -11.89 -6.29
N PHE A 106 7.51 -11.23 -7.44
CA PHE A 106 8.44 -10.16 -7.80
C PHE A 106 7.69 -8.97 -8.36
N ALA A 107 8.15 -7.76 -7.99
CA ALA A 107 7.61 -6.51 -8.50
C ALA A 107 8.73 -5.56 -8.92
N VAL A 108 8.45 -4.72 -9.92
CA VAL A 108 9.34 -3.62 -10.33
C VAL A 108 8.57 -2.32 -10.19
N PHE A 109 9.14 -1.39 -9.44
CA PHE A 109 8.52 -0.10 -9.15
C PHE A 109 9.23 1.02 -9.89
N PHE A 110 8.43 1.88 -10.54
CA PHE A 110 8.85 3.10 -11.22
C PHE A 110 8.04 4.32 -10.75
N ASP A 111 7.43 4.22 -9.56
CA ASP A 111 6.73 5.32 -8.92
C ASP A 111 7.70 6.40 -8.42
N ASP A 112 7.24 7.63 -8.36
CA ASP A 112 7.93 8.80 -7.79
C ASP A 112 9.34 9.04 -8.36
N ILE A 113 9.51 8.87 -9.66
CA ILE A 113 10.77 9.08 -10.39
C ILE A 113 10.64 10.15 -11.47
N SER A 114 11.78 10.59 -12.00
CA SER A 114 11.86 11.51 -13.12
C SER A 114 12.98 11.12 -14.08
N GLY A 115 13.03 11.76 -15.24
CA GLY A 115 14.10 11.59 -16.22
C GLY A 115 14.03 10.29 -17.02
N GLU A 116 15.18 9.67 -17.28
CA GLU A 116 15.29 8.51 -18.20
C GLU A 116 14.52 7.27 -17.73
N GLY A 117 14.32 7.12 -16.40
CA GLY A 117 13.58 6.00 -15.84
C GLY A 117 12.09 5.97 -16.19
N THR A 118 11.51 7.10 -16.63
CA THR A 118 10.07 7.25 -16.89
C THR A 118 9.61 6.78 -18.27
N LYS A 119 10.51 6.30 -19.12
CA LYS A 119 10.20 5.91 -20.51
C LYS A 119 9.40 4.60 -20.57
N ALA A 120 8.14 4.67 -20.97
CA ALA A 120 7.22 3.53 -21.00
C ALA A 120 7.72 2.37 -21.87
N ASP A 121 8.30 2.67 -23.05
CA ASP A 121 8.86 1.67 -23.96
C ASP A 121 10.01 0.90 -23.33
N LYS A 122 10.89 1.60 -22.59
CA LYS A 122 12.03 1.01 -21.89
C LYS A 122 11.60 0.19 -20.67
N GLN A 123 10.61 0.70 -19.94
CA GLN A 123 10.00 -0.08 -18.84
C GLN A 123 9.37 -1.36 -19.40
N ALA A 124 8.59 -1.29 -20.46
CA ALA A 124 7.97 -2.46 -21.09
C ALA A 124 9.02 -3.47 -21.60
N GLU A 125 10.08 -3.00 -22.27
CA GLU A 125 11.19 -3.86 -22.74
C GLU A 125 11.83 -4.63 -21.57
N LEU A 126 12.14 -3.93 -20.46
CA LEU A 126 12.75 -4.54 -19.29
C LEU A 126 11.81 -5.55 -18.61
N LEU A 127 10.55 -5.19 -18.43
CA LEU A 127 9.56 -6.06 -17.76
C LEU A 127 9.29 -7.33 -18.57
N ASN A 128 9.18 -7.21 -19.91
CA ASN A 128 9.02 -8.37 -20.78
C ASN A 128 10.26 -9.27 -20.73
N TYR A 129 11.45 -8.67 -20.71
CA TYR A 129 12.70 -9.44 -20.60
C TYR A 129 12.73 -10.23 -19.28
N ILE A 130 12.35 -9.62 -18.15
CA ILE A 130 12.27 -10.30 -16.85
C ILE A 130 11.20 -11.41 -16.88
N ASP A 131 10.05 -11.12 -17.43
CA ASP A 131 8.94 -12.08 -17.53
C ASP A 131 9.34 -13.31 -18.35
N ASP A 132 9.99 -13.09 -19.50
CA ASP A 132 10.37 -14.17 -20.41
C ASP A 132 11.58 -14.99 -19.90
N HIS A 133 12.58 -14.35 -19.27
CA HIS A 133 13.84 -15.02 -18.89
C HIS A 133 13.89 -15.44 -17.43
N PHE A 134 12.96 -14.98 -16.60
CA PHE A 134 12.92 -15.34 -15.19
C PHE A 134 11.54 -15.89 -14.78
N VAL A 135 10.46 -15.12 -14.91
CA VAL A 135 9.16 -15.52 -14.37
C VAL A 135 8.61 -16.76 -15.07
N LYS A 136 8.54 -16.75 -16.41
CA LYS A 136 8.03 -17.87 -17.19
C LYS A 136 8.92 -19.12 -17.16
N VAL A 137 10.21 -18.95 -16.90
CA VAL A 137 11.16 -20.06 -16.77
C VAL A 137 10.97 -20.81 -15.46
N LYS A 138 10.56 -20.11 -14.41
CA LYS A 138 10.33 -20.67 -13.07
C LYS A 138 8.83 -20.97 -12.87
N ARG A 139 8.48 -22.23 -12.70
CA ARG A 139 7.09 -22.71 -12.65
C ARG A 139 6.33 -22.32 -11.37
N ASP A 140 7.04 -21.88 -10.34
CA ASP A 140 6.53 -21.58 -9.00
C ASP A 140 6.61 -20.10 -8.64
N VAL A 141 6.88 -19.22 -9.63
CA VAL A 141 6.87 -17.77 -9.45
C VAL A 141 5.51 -17.20 -9.87
N ALA A 142 4.97 -16.34 -9.01
CA ALA A 142 3.72 -15.63 -9.28
C ALA A 142 3.90 -14.57 -10.39
N PRO A 143 2.82 -14.09 -11.02
CA PRO A 143 2.90 -13.07 -12.07
C PRO A 143 3.67 -11.83 -11.64
N LEU A 144 4.51 -11.29 -12.54
CA LEU A 144 5.26 -10.06 -12.31
C LEU A 144 4.31 -8.88 -12.11
N ILE A 145 4.64 -7.99 -11.17
CA ILE A 145 3.89 -6.76 -10.90
C ILE A 145 4.73 -5.56 -11.30
N LEU A 146 4.12 -4.59 -11.99
CA LEU A 146 4.67 -3.28 -12.30
C LEU A 146 3.91 -2.20 -11.52
N CYS A 147 4.61 -1.34 -10.78
CA CYS A 147 4.10 -0.02 -10.43
C CYS A 147 4.62 0.98 -11.47
N PRO A 148 3.76 1.54 -12.34
CA PRO A 148 4.18 2.42 -13.41
C PRO A 148 4.49 3.82 -12.89
N THR A 149 5.14 4.66 -13.69
CA THR A 149 5.41 6.06 -13.33
C THR A 149 4.12 6.88 -13.28
N GLU A 150 3.25 6.72 -14.27
CA GLU A 150 1.92 7.32 -14.28
C GLU A 150 0.90 6.37 -13.64
N TYR A 151 0.92 6.26 -12.31
CA TYR A 151 0.13 5.30 -11.56
C TYR A 151 -1.24 5.83 -11.08
N ASN A 152 -1.63 7.06 -11.46
CA ASN A 152 -2.94 7.65 -11.18
C ASN A 152 -3.40 8.58 -12.33
N LYS A 153 -4.71 8.85 -12.38
CA LYS A 153 -5.31 9.63 -13.46
C LYS A 153 -4.83 11.08 -13.50
N SER A 154 -4.60 11.71 -12.37
CA SER A 154 -4.18 13.12 -12.32
C SER A 154 -2.77 13.35 -12.86
N TRP A 155 -1.96 12.30 -12.94
CA TRP A 155 -0.59 12.34 -13.49
C TRP A 155 -0.51 11.76 -14.90
N THR A 156 -1.61 11.17 -15.39
CA THR A 156 -1.63 10.58 -16.72
C THR A 156 -1.70 11.63 -17.81
N ASP A 157 -0.71 11.62 -18.70
CA ASP A 157 -0.78 12.31 -19.99
C ASP A 157 -1.31 11.34 -21.05
N VAL A 158 -2.63 11.43 -21.34
CA VAL A 158 -3.28 10.53 -22.30
C VAL A 158 -2.71 10.72 -23.70
N GLU A 159 -2.41 11.97 -24.11
CA GLU A 159 -1.84 12.30 -25.43
C GLU A 159 -0.39 11.84 -25.52
N GLY A 160 0.37 11.92 -24.44
CA GLY A 160 1.74 11.39 -24.33
C GLY A 160 1.83 9.88 -24.44
N GLY A 161 0.72 9.17 -24.20
CA GLY A 161 0.57 7.76 -24.51
C GLY A 161 1.37 6.79 -23.64
N TYR A 162 1.76 7.20 -22.42
CA TYR A 162 2.54 6.35 -21.50
C TYR A 162 1.79 5.05 -21.16
N LEU A 163 0.54 5.14 -20.66
CA LEU A 163 -0.25 3.96 -20.30
C LEU A 163 -0.63 3.10 -21.51
N THR A 164 -0.96 3.71 -22.64
CA THR A 164 -1.23 2.98 -23.88
C THR A 164 -0.01 2.23 -24.37
N THR A 165 1.18 2.82 -24.29
CA THR A 165 2.44 2.14 -24.64
C THR A 165 2.66 0.91 -23.75
N LEU A 166 2.40 1.01 -22.45
CA LEU A 166 2.46 -0.15 -21.56
C LEU A 166 1.39 -1.20 -21.92
N GLY A 167 0.17 -0.76 -22.21
CA GLY A 167 -0.93 -1.64 -22.62
C GLY A 167 -0.63 -2.41 -23.90
N ASP A 168 0.02 -1.77 -24.86
CA ASP A 168 0.37 -2.36 -26.15
C ASP A 168 1.58 -3.29 -26.10
N LYS A 169 2.57 -2.98 -25.26
CA LYS A 169 3.88 -3.64 -25.30
C LYS A 169 4.11 -4.68 -24.23
N LEU A 170 3.47 -4.55 -23.05
CA LEU A 170 3.70 -5.49 -21.94
C LEU A 170 3.08 -6.87 -22.22
N ASN A 171 3.81 -7.93 -21.90
CA ASN A 171 3.28 -9.29 -21.87
C ASN A 171 1.98 -9.35 -21.02
N GLU A 172 0.99 -10.11 -21.48
CA GLU A 172 -0.35 -10.18 -20.85
C GLU A 172 -0.32 -10.61 -19.38
N GLY A 173 0.64 -11.46 -18.98
CA GLY A 173 0.79 -11.95 -17.61
C GLY A 173 1.19 -10.88 -16.59
N ILE A 174 1.82 -9.80 -17.03
CA ILE A 174 2.33 -8.73 -16.15
C ILE A 174 1.16 -7.91 -15.61
N LYS A 175 1.10 -7.76 -14.27
CA LYS A 175 0.10 -6.95 -13.59
C LYS A 175 0.58 -5.51 -13.47
N VAL A 176 -0.32 -4.53 -13.67
CA VAL A 176 0.03 -3.11 -13.63
C VAL A 176 -0.77 -2.43 -12.53
N MET A 177 -0.06 -1.75 -11.61
CA MET A 177 -0.66 -1.09 -10.46
C MET A 177 -1.32 0.25 -10.84
N TRP A 178 -2.34 0.62 -10.05
CA TRP A 178 -3.10 1.86 -10.19
C TRP A 178 -3.64 2.31 -8.84
N THR A 179 -3.54 3.62 -8.54
CA THR A 179 -4.00 4.16 -7.24
C THR A 179 -5.35 4.87 -7.31
N GLY A 180 -5.93 5.05 -8.51
CA GLY A 180 -7.20 5.73 -8.70
C GLY A 180 -7.06 7.07 -9.44
N ASP A 181 -8.01 7.98 -9.22
CA ASP A 181 -8.00 9.29 -9.88
C ASP A 181 -6.84 10.18 -9.41
N MET A 182 -6.37 9.96 -8.19
CA MET A 182 -5.23 10.65 -7.56
C MET A 182 -4.34 9.64 -6.84
N VAL A 183 -3.22 10.10 -6.27
CA VAL A 183 -2.31 9.28 -5.42
C VAL A 183 -3.11 8.67 -4.27
N VAL A 184 -3.95 9.47 -3.61
CA VAL A 184 -4.87 9.06 -2.55
C VAL A 184 -6.29 9.26 -3.06
N ALA A 185 -7.03 8.20 -3.32
CA ALA A 185 -8.36 8.25 -3.92
C ALA A 185 -9.20 7.04 -3.52
N THR A 186 -10.53 7.15 -3.70
CA THR A 186 -11.43 6.00 -3.73
C THR A 186 -11.29 5.26 -5.07
N ILE A 187 -11.58 3.96 -5.04
CA ILE A 187 -11.61 3.12 -6.23
C ILE A 187 -13.06 2.85 -6.59
N ASP A 188 -13.48 3.35 -7.72
CA ASP A 188 -14.82 3.18 -8.27
C ASP A 188 -14.79 2.73 -9.74
N LYS A 189 -15.95 2.46 -10.29
CA LYS A 189 -16.07 2.02 -11.69
C LYS A 189 -15.51 3.05 -12.68
N SER A 190 -15.65 4.34 -12.39
CA SER A 190 -15.21 5.43 -13.28
C SER A 190 -13.68 5.39 -13.49
N THR A 191 -12.91 5.20 -12.41
CA THR A 191 -11.44 5.12 -12.54
C THR A 191 -10.99 3.86 -13.26
N LEU A 192 -11.71 2.73 -13.07
CA LEU A 192 -11.40 1.46 -13.74
C LEU A 192 -11.80 1.50 -15.23
N ASP A 193 -12.92 2.09 -15.57
CA ASP A 193 -13.35 2.32 -16.97
C ASP A 193 -12.38 3.27 -17.72
N PHE A 194 -11.68 4.15 -16.97
CA PHE A 194 -10.62 4.98 -17.54
C PHE A 194 -9.34 4.19 -17.80
N VAL A 195 -8.82 3.47 -16.80
CA VAL A 195 -7.46 2.90 -16.89
C VAL A 195 -7.39 1.55 -17.63
N ASN A 196 -8.40 0.68 -17.47
CA ASN A 196 -8.37 -0.67 -18.03
C ASN A 196 -8.25 -0.69 -19.57
N PRO A 197 -8.98 0.16 -20.32
CA PRO A 197 -8.81 0.23 -21.78
C PRO A 197 -7.41 0.70 -22.20
N LEU A 198 -6.81 1.66 -21.48
CA LEU A 198 -5.46 2.16 -21.76
C LEU A 198 -4.41 1.07 -21.55
N LEU A 199 -4.51 0.35 -20.44
CA LEU A 199 -3.61 -0.76 -20.10
C LEU A 199 -3.92 -2.06 -20.84
N LYS A 200 -5.09 -2.18 -21.50
CA LYS A 200 -5.62 -3.42 -22.13
C LYS A 200 -5.66 -4.62 -21.18
N ARG A 201 -5.82 -4.35 -19.88
CA ARG A 201 -5.91 -5.33 -18.80
C ARG A 201 -6.59 -4.73 -17.58
N LYS A 202 -7.08 -5.58 -16.68
CA LYS A 202 -7.62 -5.14 -15.40
C LYS A 202 -6.50 -4.61 -14.51
N ALA A 203 -6.68 -3.40 -13.96
CA ALA A 203 -5.73 -2.79 -13.05
C ALA A 203 -5.51 -3.64 -11.79
N TYR A 204 -4.29 -3.63 -11.28
CA TYR A 204 -3.93 -4.12 -9.95
C TYR A 204 -3.97 -2.93 -9.00
N ILE A 205 -4.91 -2.88 -8.07
CA ILE A 205 -5.09 -1.71 -7.22
C ILE A 205 -4.02 -1.65 -6.13
N TRP A 206 -3.31 -0.52 -6.09
CA TRP A 206 -2.52 -0.06 -4.95
C TRP A 206 -3.31 1.06 -4.26
N TRP A 207 -4.00 0.73 -3.18
CA TRP A 207 -4.84 1.69 -2.48
C TRP A 207 -4.08 2.37 -1.34
N ASN A 208 -3.94 3.70 -1.41
CA ASN A 208 -3.24 4.49 -0.42
C ASN A 208 -4.14 4.82 0.77
N PHE A 209 -4.48 3.81 1.54
CA PHE A 209 -5.15 3.84 2.83
C PHE A 209 -4.85 2.53 3.59
N PRO A 210 -4.56 2.55 4.89
CA PRO A 210 -4.54 3.70 5.80
C PRO A 210 -3.21 4.46 5.86
N VAL A 211 -2.36 4.42 4.82
CA VAL A 211 -1.11 5.21 4.82
C VAL A 211 -1.37 6.65 5.25
N SER A 212 -0.56 7.16 6.17
CA SER A 212 -0.72 8.48 6.77
C SER A 212 0.52 9.37 6.66
N ASP A 213 1.44 9.05 5.76
CA ASP A 213 2.67 9.80 5.55
C ASP A 213 2.43 11.24 5.04
N TYR A 214 1.27 11.52 4.49
CA TYR A 214 0.78 12.84 4.09
C TYR A 214 -0.10 13.53 5.16
N VAL A 215 -0.45 12.83 6.26
CA VAL A 215 -1.26 13.30 7.40
C VAL A 215 -0.58 12.83 8.69
N GLN A 216 0.54 13.49 9.04
CA GLN A 216 1.41 13.01 10.14
C GLN A 216 0.93 13.41 11.54
N ASP A 217 -0.10 14.21 11.63
CA ASP A 217 -0.64 14.76 12.88
C ASP A 217 -1.71 13.86 13.52
N HIS A 218 -2.22 12.85 12.82
CA HIS A 218 -3.07 11.84 13.43
C HIS A 218 -3.05 10.47 12.71
N LEU A 219 -3.66 9.47 13.32
CA LEU A 219 -3.78 8.12 12.78
C LEU A 219 -4.99 7.99 11.85
N LEU A 220 -4.99 6.98 10.99
CA LEU A 220 -6.12 6.65 10.12
C LEU A 220 -6.70 5.29 10.52
N LEU A 221 -7.56 5.28 11.54
CA LEU A 221 -8.09 4.07 12.18
C LEU A 221 -9.51 3.72 11.71
N GLY A 222 -10.01 4.39 10.67
CA GLY A 222 -11.31 4.12 10.08
C GLY A 222 -11.35 2.86 9.23
N PRO A 223 -12.56 2.42 8.83
CA PRO A 223 -12.74 1.32 7.87
C PRO A 223 -12.50 1.76 6.43
N VAL A 224 -12.62 0.81 5.51
CA VAL A 224 -12.75 1.12 4.07
C VAL A 224 -14.04 1.90 3.83
N TYR A 225 -13.91 3.06 3.19
CA TYR A 225 -15.03 3.92 2.81
C TYR A 225 -14.94 4.35 1.35
N GLY A 226 -16.08 4.58 0.73
CA GLY A 226 -16.21 5.25 -0.56
C GLY A 226 -15.75 4.45 -1.77
N ASN A 227 -15.14 3.30 -1.59
CA ASN A 227 -14.83 2.39 -2.69
C ASN A 227 -16.11 1.74 -3.23
N GLY A 228 -16.15 1.49 -4.54
CA GLY A 228 -17.27 0.80 -5.20
C GLY A 228 -17.46 -0.62 -4.64
N LEU A 229 -18.71 -1.03 -4.49
CA LEU A 229 -19.06 -2.39 -4.04
C LEU A 229 -19.28 -3.35 -5.22
N ASP A 230 -19.26 -2.84 -6.46
CA ASP A 230 -19.55 -3.51 -7.71
C ASP A 230 -18.34 -3.64 -8.66
N VAL A 231 -17.13 -3.38 -8.14
CA VAL A 231 -15.89 -3.30 -8.96
C VAL A 231 -15.02 -4.54 -8.92
N LYS A 232 -15.44 -5.60 -8.23
CA LYS A 232 -14.62 -6.81 -8.04
C LYS A 232 -14.15 -7.45 -9.36
N ASP A 233 -15.00 -7.41 -10.38
CA ASP A 233 -14.72 -8.00 -11.68
C ASP A 233 -13.95 -7.07 -12.61
N ASP A 234 -13.75 -5.81 -12.25
CA ASP A 234 -13.06 -4.80 -13.07
C ASP A 234 -11.59 -4.61 -12.65
N MET A 235 -11.13 -5.23 -11.56
CA MET A 235 -9.74 -5.20 -11.11
C MET A 235 -9.12 -6.61 -11.07
N SER A 236 -7.79 -6.70 -11.14
CA SER A 236 -7.08 -7.99 -11.09
C SER A 236 -6.65 -8.37 -9.66
N ALA A 237 -6.48 -7.39 -8.79
CA ALA A 237 -6.19 -7.54 -7.38
C ALA A 237 -6.31 -6.19 -6.66
N PHE A 238 -6.25 -6.24 -5.31
CA PHE A 238 -6.33 -5.07 -4.45
C PHE A 238 -5.33 -5.20 -3.30
N VAL A 239 -4.37 -4.30 -3.20
CA VAL A 239 -3.47 -4.18 -2.05
C VAL A 239 -3.60 -2.80 -1.42
N SER A 240 -3.48 -2.75 -0.11
CA SER A 240 -3.55 -1.55 0.70
C SER A 240 -2.14 -1.16 1.16
N ASN A 241 -1.84 0.14 1.17
CA ASN A 241 -0.62 0.71 1.73
C ASN A 241 -0.90 1.17 3.17
N PRO A 242 -0.18 0.64 4.19
CA PRO A 242 -0.47 0.90 5.61
C PRO A 242 0.22 2.16 6.13
N MET A 243 -0.08 2.52 7.39
CA MET A 243 0.72 3.47 8.14
C MET A 243 2.09 2.88 8.55
N GLU A 244 3.06 3.74 8.87
CA GLU A 244 4.30 3.35 9.57
C GLU A 244 4.01 2.71 10.95
N HIS A 245 2.84 2.97 11.51
CA HIS A 245 2.33 2.39 12.76
C HIS A 245 1.69 1.01 12.51
N ALA A 246 2.50 -0.04 12.50
CA ALA A 246 2.10 -1.38 12.12
C ALA A 246 0.86 -1.90 12.89
N GLU A 247 0.85 -1.80 14.22
CA GLU A 247 -0.26 -2.32 15.04
C GLU A 247 -1.55 -1.50 14.83
N ALA A 248 -1.45 -0.18 14.75
CA ALA A 248 -2.59 0.70 14.50
C ALA A 248 -3.22 0.44 13.13
N SER A 249 -2.41 0.13 12.12
CA SER A 249 -2.88 -0.21 10.77
C SER A 249 -3.84 -1.40 10.73
N LYS A 250 -3.75 -2.33 11.69
CA LYS A 250 -4.57 -3.55 11.71
C LYS A 250 -6.07 -3.26 11.78
N ILE A 251 -6.49 -2.17 12.40
CA ILE A 251 -7.91 -1.78 12.47
C ILE A 251 -8.46 -1.59 11.06
N SER A 252 -7.80 -0.73 10.28
CA SER A 252 -8.21 -0.46 8.89
C SER A 252 -7.99 -1.65 7.97
N LEU A 253 -6.88 -2.38 8.15
CA LEU A 253 -6.55 -3.54 7.33
C LEU A 253 -7.50 -4.73 7.53
N TYR A 254 -8.11 -4.86 8.71
CA TYR A 254 -9.20 -5.83 8.90
C TYR A 254 -10.36 -5.54 7.94
N SER A 255 -10.76 -4.27 7.85
CA SER A 255 -11.84 -3.89 6.94
C SER A 255 -11.43 -3.98 5.46
N VAL A 256 -10.15 -3.84 5.12
CA VAL A 256 -9.64 -4.12 3.76
C VAL A 256 -9.80 -5.61 3.43
N ALA A 257 -9.48 -6.49 4.39
CA ALA A 257 -9.68 -7.92 4.19
C ALA A 257 -11.16 -8.26 3.98
N ASP A 258 -12.04 -7.72 4.82
CA ASP A 258 -13.48 -7.95 4.73
C ASP A 258 -14.06 -7.40 3.40
N TYR A 259 -13.73 -6.16 3.05
CA TYR A 259 -14.11 -5.55 1.77
C TYR A 259 -13.70 -6.40 0.56
N THR A 260 -12.45 -6.87 0.51
CA THR A 260 -11.95 -7.63 -0.63
C THR A 260 -12.52 -9.05 -0.73
N TRP A 261 -12.95 -9.64 0.39
CA TRP A 261 -13.56 -10.97 0.41
C TRP A 261 -15.05 -10.96 0.13
N ASN A 262 -15.79 -9.93 0.55
CA ASN A 262 -17.24 -9.86 0.47
C ASN A 262 -17.72 -8.48 0.00
N MET A 263 -17.14 -7.98 -1.07
CA MET A 263 -17.31 -6.62 -1.56
C MET A 263 -18.79 -6.22 -1.71
N GLU A 264 -19.61 -7.09 -2.31
CA GLU A 264 -21.03 -6.80 -2.59
C GLU A 264 -21.90 -6.59 -1.33
N ASN A 265 -21.52 -7.25 -0.22
CA ASN A 265 -22.23 -7.16 1.05
C ASN A 265 -21.41 -6.48 2.15
N TYR A 266 -20.34 -5.79 1.77
CA TYR A 266 -19.49 -5.09 2.72
C TYR A 266 -20.23 -3.93 3.37
N ASP A 267 -20.20 -3.91 4.70
CA ASP A 267 -20.68 -2.79 5.52
C ASP A 267 -19.53 -2.24 6.37
N SER A 268 -19.18 -0.99 6.15
CA SER A 268 -17.99 -0.38 6.74
C SER A 268 -18.03 -0.28 8.26
N GLU A 269 -19.18 0.11 8.83
CA GLU A 269 -19.33 0.27 10.28
C GLU A 269 -19.34 -1.09 11.01
N THR A 270 -20.01 -2.08 10.44
CA THR A 270 -20.02 -3.44 10.99
C THR A 270 -18.63 -4.05 10.95
N SER A 271 -17.93 -3.92 9.83
CA SER A 271 -16.55 -4.42 9.65
C SER A 271 -15.59 -3.75 10.64
N TRP A 272 -15.70 -2.43 10.81
CA TRP A 272 -14.87 -1.67 11.74
C TRP A 272 -15.08 -2.09 13.20
N LYS A 273 -16.32 -2.27 13.63
CA LYS A 273 -16.63 -2.78 14.97
C LYS A 273 -16.11 -4.20 15.19
N HIS A 274 -16.12 -5.04 14.16
CA HIS A 274 -15.51 -6.36 14.23
C HIS A 274 -13.99 -6.27 14.37
N ALA A 275 -13.33 -5.37 13.62
CA ALA A 275 -11.89 -5.13 13.73
C ALA A 275 -11.47 -4.76 15.16
N VAL A 276 -12.16 -3.78 15.76
CA VAL A 276 -11.90 -3.31 17.12
C VAL A 276 -12.03 -4.44 18.15
N ARG A 277 -13.09 -5.27 18.02
CA ARG A 277 -13.32 -6.41 18.91
C ARG A 277 -12.32 -7.54 18.72
N ASP A 278 -11.90 -7.82 17.49
CA ASP A 278 -10.87 -8.85 17.20
C ASP A 278 -9.52 -8.45 17.78
N LEU A 279 -9.16 -7.18 17.66
CA LEU A 279 -7.84 -6.69 18.07
C LEU A 279 -7.73 -6.46 19.58
N MET A 280 -8.80 -6.04 20.24
CA MET A 280 -8.79 -5.72 21.67
C MET A 280 -10.09 -6.20 22.37
N PRO A 281 -10.33 -7.51 22.44
CA PRO A 281 -11.63 -8.06 22.90
C PRO A 281 -12.01 -7.66 24.32
N LEU A 282 -11.04 -7.44 25.22
CA LEU A 282 -11.30 -7.06 26.64
C LEU A 282 -11.56 -5.56 26.82
N HIS A 283 -11.19 -4.72 25.83
CA HIS A 283 -11.25 -3.27 25.93
C HIS A 283 -11.74 -2.65 24.62
N ALA A 284 -12.60 -3.36 23.90
CA ALA A 284 -13.08 -2.94 22.58
C ALA A 284 -13.77 -1.57 22.61
N GLU A 285 -14.54 -1.28 23.66
CA GLU A 285 -15.25 0.00 23.82
C GLU A 285 -14.29 1.20 23.88
N TYR A 286 -13.15 1.07 24.58
CA TYR A 286 -12.15 2.15 24.66
C TYR A 286 -11.40 2.31 23.34
N LEU A 287 -11.07 1.21 22.67
CA LEU A 287 -10.45 1.26 21.36
C LEU A 287 -11.40 1.83 20.30
N GLU A 288 -12.71 1.54 20.38
CA GLU A 288 -13.74 2.09 19.50
C GLU A 288 -13.81 3.61 19.64
N ILE A 289 -13.84 4.13 20.88
CA ILE A 289 -13.84 5.58 21.13
C ILE A 289 -12.55 6.21 20.59
N PHE A 290 -11.40 5.69 20.93
CA PHE A 290 -10.11 6.20 20.45
C PHE A 290 -10.03 6.21 18.92
N ALA A 291 -10.41 5.11 18.27
CA ALA A 291 -10.36 4.99 16.82
C ALA A 291 -11.39 5.91 16.14
N ALA A 292 -12.57 6.15 16.76
CA ALA A 292 -13.56 7.09 16.24
C ALA A 292 -13.02 8.53 16.18
N HIS A 293 -12.13 8.90 17.09
CA HIS A 293 -11.49 10.22 17.13
C HIS A 293 -10.22 10.31 16.27
N ASN A 294 -9.86 9.24 15.55
CA ASN A 294 -8.67 9.13 14.69
C ASN A 294 -9.02 8.40 13.39
N SER A 295 -10.09 8.76 12.72
CA SER A 295 -10.60 8.05 11.53
C SER A 295 -10.73 8.93 10.29
N ASP A 296 -10.82 10.25 10.42
CA ASP A 296 -10.99 11.15 9.29
C ASP A 296 -9.68 11.30 8.53
N PRO A 297 -9.62 10.89 7.24
CA PRO A 297 -8.41 11.05 6.43
C PRO A 297 -8.12 12.50 6.04
N GLY A 298 -8.89 13.47 6.51
CA GLY A 298 -8.72 14.88 6.15
C GLY A 298 -9.17 15.20 4.73
N GLN A 299 -8.74 16.36 4.22
CA GLN A 299 -8.99 16.76 2.82
C GLN A 299 -8.00 16.05 1.89
N ASN A 300 -8.48 15.02 1.20
CA ASN A 300 -7.69 14.22 0.26
C ASN A 300 -8.59 13.63 -0.85
N GLY A 301 -8.00 12.77 -1.70
CA GLY A 301 -8.70 12.14 -2.81
C GLY A 301 -9.72 11.06 -2.44
N HIS A 302 -9.85 10.66 -1.19
CA HIS A 302 -10.87 9.69 -0.76
C HIS A 302 -12.30 10.23 -0.86
N ARG A 303 -12.48 11.55 -0.97
CA ARG A 303 -13.80 12.21 -1.06
C ARG A 303 -14.75 11.94 0.12
N PHE A 304 -14.36 11.08 1.03
CA PHE A 304 -15.09 10.73 2.22
C PHE A 304 -14.52 11.48 3.43
N ARG A 305 -15.41 12.03 4.24
CA ARG A 305 -15.06 12.67 5.51
C ARG A 305 -15.81 11.98 6.62
N ARG A 306 -15.13 11.68 7.70
CA ARG A 306 -15.73 11.25 8.94
C ARG A 306 -15.60 12.37 9.96
N GLU A 307 -16.71 12.87 10.47
CA GLU A 307 -16.68 13.86 11.54
C GLU A 307 -16.12 13.23 12.81
N GLU A 308 -15.07 13.81 13.33
CA GLU A 308 -14.40 13.38 14.54
C GLU A 308 -14.67 14.33 15.68
N SER A 309 -14.72 13.78 16.91
CA SER A 309 -14.75 14.57 18.14
C SER A 309 -15.90 15.58 18.22
N VAL A 310 -16.97 15.40 17.46
CA VAL A 310 -18.10 16.36 17.36
C VAL A 310 -18.68 16.67 18.74
N ALA A 311 -18.82 15.66 19.57
CA ALA A 311 -19.39 15.83 20.91
C ALA A 311 -18.50 16.67 21.83
N ILE A 312 -17.17 16.60 21.69
CA ILE A 312 -16.21 17.31 22.55
C ILE A 312 -15.64 18.58 21.91
N GLN A 313 -15.86 18.79 20.59
CA GLN A 313 -15.34 19.96 19.89
C GLN A 313 -15.70 21.30 20.53
N PRO A 314 -16.93 21.55 21.02
CA PRO A 314 -17.27 22.81 21.70
C PRO A 314 -16.43 23.04 22.95
N ALA A 315 -16.24 22.01 23.77
CA ALA A 315 -15.45 22.08 24.99
C ALA A 315 -13.95 22.29 24.70
N LEU A 316 -13.41 21.56 23.71
CA LEU A 316 -12.03 21.74 23.23
C LEU A 316 -11.77 23.14 22.69
N SER A 317 -12.70 23.69 21.91
CA SER A 317 -12.61 25.03 21.37
C SER A 317 -12.65 26.11 22.45
N ALA A 318 -13.51 25.92 23.48
CA ALA A 318 -13.57 26.81 24.64
C ALA A 318 -12.28 26.77 25.46
N LEU A 319 -11.74 25.57 25.70
CA LEU A 319 -10.47 25.38 26.42
C LEU A 319 -9.31 26.05 25.67
N LEU A 320 -9.21 25.83 24.35
CA LEU A 320 -8.16 26.42 23.52
C LEU A 320 -8.24 27.95 23.51
N LYS A 321 -9.45 28.49 23.38
CA LYS A 321 -9.67 29.94 23.43
C LYS A 321 -9.27 30.53 24.79
N ALA A 322 -9.69 29.90 25.89
CA ALA A 322 -9.33 30.34 27.24
C ALA A 322 -7.80 30.33 27.47
N TYR A 323 -7.11 29.28 26.95
CA TYR A 323 -5.66 29.18 27.00
C TYR A 323 -4.99 30.29 26.18
N GLN A 324 -5.46 30.56 24.97
CA GLN A 324 -4.91 31.61 24.10
C GLN A 324 -5.08 33.02 24.68
N GLU A 325 -6.21 33.29 25.35
CA GLU A 325 -6.51 34.59 25.94
C GLU A 325 -5.77 34.85 27.25
N LYS A 326 -5.60 33.82 28.08
CA LYS A 326 -5.06 33.96 29.44
C LYS A 326 -3.66 33.37 29.61
N ASN A 327 -3.18 32.59 28.65
CA ASN A 327 -1.97 31.74 28.75
C ASN A 327 -2.00 30.80 29.98
N GLU A 328 -3.20 30.46 30.45
CA GLU A 328 -3.45 29.57 31.59
C GLU A 328 -4.53 28.56 31.22
N ILE A 329 -4.42 27.35 31.75
CA ILE A 329 -5.48 26.33 31.59
C ILE A 329 -6.63 26.66 32.52
N ASP A 330 -7.81 26.88 31.96
CA ASP A 330 -9.03 27.02 32.72
C ASP A 330 -9.47 25.65 33.25
N GLU A 331 -9.47 25.46 34.58
CA GLU A 331 -9.73 24.14 35.19
C GLU A 331 -11.16 23.64 34.89
N ASP A 332 -12.16 24.50 34.78
CA ASP A 332 -13.53 24.09 34.50
C ASP A 332 -13.68 23.66 33.03
N ALA A 333 -13.06 24.40 32.11
CA ALA A 333 -13.00 24.01 30.69
C ALA A 333 -12.18 22.71 30.49
N TYR A 334 -11.10 22.52 31.26
CA TYR A 334 -10.32 21.29 31.21
C TYR A 334 -11.13 20.09 31.70
N ARG A 335 -11.87 20.21 32.81
CA ARG A 335 -12.72 19.12 33.33
C ARG A 335 -13.78 18.68 32.30
N GLN A 336 -14.40 19.62 31.61
CA GLN A 336 -15.41 19.32 30.57
C GLN A 336 -14.83 18.52 29.38
N VAL A 337 -13.52 18.57 29.16
CA VAL A 337 -12.83 17.80 28.10
C VAL A 337 -12.29 16.47 28.65
N ALA A 338 -11.96 16.43 29.96
CA ALA A 338 -11.35 15.26 30.59
C ALA A 338 -12.36 14.20 31.07
N GLU A 339 -13.62 14.56 31.24
CA GLU A 339 -14.76 13.67 31.54
C GLU A 339 -15.39 13.11 30.26
#